data_b990a016b1f0838f75847b909db3b574
#
_entry.id   b990a016b1f0838f75847b909db3b574
#
_cell.length_a   1.000
_cell.length_b   1.000
_cell.length_c   1.000
_cell.angle_alpha   90.00
_cell.angle_beta   90.00
_cell.angle_gamma   90.00
#
_symmetry.space_group_name_H-M   'P 1'
#
loop_
_entity.id
_entity.type
_entity.pdbx_description
1 polymer ?
#
loop_
_entity_poly.entity_id
_entity_poly.type
_entity_poly.pdbx_seq_one_letter_code
_entity_poly.pdbx_strand_id
1 'polypeptide(L)'
;MLNKILRTGAAAVAIVGALVTPATAAEPEPRAEAAELTNPLLYAIAWRQTAAEFRALYYQGFALARLRVEQALAAREAGTLGDARPLAVITDVDETVLLSGAYWGQLIADGGDFFDDATWDAWVPSNQFVASPGAREFAAFCEANEVTLFFVTNRDQGEATFELALGNLQAAGFDNARADHLRVLRDTSNKEAVQAQIRSDYHVIASLGDNLNDFARRYYVTDVAAREALMHEDAARFGTDYIVFPNPTDGHWIRAIFGESEPAPTDANRLILRGAALGR
;
A
#
# COMPACT_ATOMS: atom_id res chain seq x y z
N MET A 1 -54.48 -15.11 -80.99
CA MET A 1 -54.29 -13.66 -80.88
C MET A 1 -53.19 -13.40 -79.84
N LEU A 2 -52.27 -12.64 -80.21
CA LEU A 2 -51.20 -11.96 -79.47
C LEU A 2 -49.91 -12.72 -79.12
N ASN A 3 -48.92 -12.39 -79.92
CA ASN A 3 -47.48 -12.61 -79.71
C ASN A 3 -46.96 -11.95 -78.43
N LYS A 4 -46.12 -12.66 -77.71
CA LYS A 4 -45.21 -12.07 -76.76
C LYS A 4 -43.77 -12.36 -77.14
N ILE A 5 -43.08 -11.30 -77.43
CA ILE A 5 -41.67 -11.25 -77.78
C ILE A 5 -40.86 -11.45 -76.53
N LEU A 6 -39.94 -12.45 -76.50
CA LEU A 6 -38.93 -12.60 -75.55
C LEU A 6 -37.77 -11.62 -75.83
N ARG A 7 -37.44 -10.78 -74.84
CA ARG A 7 -36.18 -10.06 -74.84
C ARG A 7 -35.24 -10.70 -73.81
N THR A 8 -34.17 -11.26 -74.27
CA THR A 8 -33.04 -11.77 -73.49
C THR A 8 -32.15 -10.59 -73.09
N GLY A 9 -32.09 -10.32 -71.82
CA GLY A 9 -31.12 -9.37 -71.20
C GLY A 9 -29.89 -10.10 -70.74
N ALA A 10 -28.76 -9.81 -71.34
CA ALA A 10 -27.43 -10.28 -70.83
C ALA A 10 -27.03 -9.47 -69.59
N ALA A 11 -26.88 -10.15 -68.49
CA ALA A 11 -26.33 -9.54 -67.30
C ALA A 11 -24.81 -9.63 -67.39
N ALA A 12 -24.16 -8.48 -67.44
CA ALA A 12 -22.71 -8.38 -67.29
C ALA A 12 -22.32 -8.48 -65.77
N VAL A 13 -21.55 -9.51 -65.40
CA VAL A 13 -20.99 -9.68 -64.07
C VAL A 13 -19.72 -8.87 -64.05
N ALA A 14 -19.72 -7.76 -63.32
CA ALA A 14 -18.51 -7.00 -62.98
C ALA A 14 -17.79 -7.68 -61.85
N ILE A 15 -16.64 -8.27 -62.13
CA ILE A 15 -15.71 -8.79 -61.08
C ILE A 15 -14.97 -7.59 -60.52
N VAL A 16 -15.35 -7.16 -59.32
CA VAL A 16 -14.56 -6.19 -58.51
C VAL A 16 -13.40 -6.95 -57.88
N GLY A 17 -12.23 -6.84 -58.46
CA GLY A 17 -10.98 -7.32 -57.83
C GLY A 17 -10.66 -6.46 -56.61
N ALA A 18 -10.86 -6.99 -55.43
CA ALA A 18 -10.36 -6.38 -54.21
C ALA A 18 -8.83 -6.51 -54.21
N LEU A 19 -8.13 -5.38 -54.37
CA LEU A 19 -6.70 -5.27 -54.10
C LEU A 19 -6.50 -5.48 -52.58
N VAL A 20 -6.06 -6.68 -52.19
CA VAL A 20 -5.55 -6.95 -50.84
C VAL A 20 -4.19 -6.29 -50.78
N THR A 21 -4.14 -5.10 -50.20
CA THR A 21 -2.86 -4.51 -49.77
C THR A 21 -2.27 -5.42 -48.69
N PRO A 22 -1.00 -5.87 -48.81
CA PRO A 22 -0.37 -6.62 -47.72
C PRO A 22 -0.33 -5.70 -46.51
N ALA A 23 -0.90 -6.17 -45.39
CA ALA A 23 -0.72 -5.53 -44.11
C ALA A 23 0.79 -5.48 -43.88
N THR A 24 1.38 -4.30 -43.90
CA THR A 24 2.73 -4.07 -43.35
C THR A 24 2.69 -4.57 -41.93
N ALA A 25 3.43 -5.65 -41.65
CA ALA A 25 3.66 -6.08 -40.27
C ALA A 25 4.20 -4.86 -39.54
N ALA A 26 3.51 -4.43 -38.49
CA ALA A 26 3.99 -3.38 -37.60
C ALA A 26 5.41 -3.81 -37.19
N GLU A 27 6.38 -2.93 -37.39
CA GLU A 27 7.70 -3.16 -36.80
C GLU A 27 7.49 -3.44 -35.32
N PRO A 28 8.17 -4.45 -34.75
CA PRO A 28 8.06 -4.70 -33.30
C PRO A 28 8.51 -3.42 -32.60
N GLU A 29 7.65 -2.91 -31.73
CA GLU A 29 7.99 -1.81 -30.82
C GLU A 29 9.38 -2.05 -30.26
N PRO A 30 10.25 -1.03 -30.18
CA PRO A 30 11.60 -1.20 -29.64
C PRO A 30 11.47 -1.90 -28.30
N ARG A 31 12.11 -3.06 -28.20
CA ARG A 31 12.13 -3.85 -26.97
C ARG A 31 12.68 -2.95 -25.89
N ALA A 32 11.87 -2.66 -24.86
CA ALA A 32 12.36 -2.00 -23.65
C ALA A 32 13.72 -2.58 -23.31
N GLU A 33 14.72 -1.75 -23.02
CA GLU A 33 16.09 -2.23 -22.82
C GLU A 33 16.07 -3.34 -21.76
N ALA A 34 16.92 -4.35 -21.93
CA ALA A 34 16.90 -5.54 -21.08
C ALA A 34 17.03 -5.21 -19.57
N ALA A 35 17.58 -4.05 -19.22
CA ALA A 35 17.66 -3.52 -17.86
C ALA A 35 16.28 -3.17 -17.28
N GLU A 36 15.36 -2.59 -18.08
CA GLU A 36 14.00 -2.28 -17.63
C GLU A 36 13.19 -3.54 -17.33
N LEU A 37 13.43 -4.63 -18.05
CA LEU A 37 12.77 -5.91 -17.87
C LEU A 37 13.28 -6.71 -16.67
N THR A 38 14.39 -6.31 -16.05
CA THR A 38 15.01 -7.01 -14.90
C THR A 38 14.76 -6.32 -13.56
N ASN A 39 14.00 -5.21 -13.53
CA ASN A 39 13.69 -4.49 -12.31
C ASN A 39 12.95 -5.41 -11.31
N PRO A 40 13.51 -5.67 -10.11
CA PRO A 40 12.94 -6.60 -9.14
C PRO A 40 11.61 -6.14 -8.56
N LEU A 41 11.32 -4.83 -8.59
CA LEU A 41 10.07 -4.27 -8.09
C LEU A 41 8.87 -4.48 -9.02
N LEU A 42 9.08 -4.81 -10.30
CA LEU A 42 8.00 -4.90 -11.29
C LEU A 42 6.84 -5.81 -10.84
N TYR A 43 7.14 -7.01 -10.31
CA TYR A 43 6.11 -7.93 -9.84
C TYR A 43 5.34 -7.39 -8.64
N ALA A 44 6.06 -6.85 -7.66
CA ALA A 44 5.47 -6.28 -6.45
C ALA A 44 4.55 -5.10 -6.78
N ILE A 45 5.02 -4.19 -7.64
CA ILE A 45 4.26 -2.99 -8.02
C ILE A 45 3.09 -3.37 -8.94
N ALA A 46 3.27 -4.26 -9.93
CA ALA A 46 2.18 -4.72 -10.76
C ALA A 46 1.08 -5.38 -9.92
N TRP A 47 1.44 -6.21 -8.92
CA TRP A 47 0.48 -6.81 -8.00
C TRP A 47 -0.27 -5.75 -7.18
N ARG A 48 0.41 -4.78 -6.62
CA ARG A 48 -0.22 -3.66 -5.89
C ARG A 48 -1.20 -2.85 -6.76
N GLN A 49 -0.81 -2.58 -8.01
CA GLN A 49 -1.60 -1.73 -8.92
C GLN A 49 -2.82 -2.46 -9.50
N THR A 50 -2.72 -3.78 -9.73
CA THR A 50 -3.69 -4.50 -10.56
C THR A 50 -4.44 -5.62 -9.85
N ALA A 51 -3.86 -6.26 -8.81
CA ALA A 51 -4.50 -7.40 -8.19
C ALA A 51 -5.71 -7.01 -7.34
N ALA A 52 -6.84 -7.65 -7.60
CA ALA A 52 -8.03 -7.52 -6.75
C ALA A 52 -7.76 -8.07 -5.34
N GLU A 53 -6.90 -9.07 -5.21
CA GLU A 53 -6.48 -9.67 -3.95
C GLU A 53 -5.77 -8.67 -3.04
N PHE A 54 -4.93 -7.77 -3.60
CA PHE A 54 -4.32 -6.69 -2.83
C PHE A 54 -5.39 -5.82 -2.17
N ARG A 55 -6.40 -5.40 -2.92
CA ARG A 55 -7.52 -4.61 -2.41
C ARG A 55 -8.38 -5.37 -1.40
N ALA A 56 -8.61 -6.66 -1.66
CA ALA A 56 -9.39 -7.53 -0.77
C ALA A 56 -8.71 -7.70 0.60
N LEU A 57 -7.37 -7.79 0.66
CA LEU A 57 -6.62 -7.84 1.91
C LEU A 57 -6.78 -6.57 2.75
N TYR A 58 -6.83 -5.38 2.12
CA TYR A 58 -7.14 -4.14 2.84
C TYR A 58 -8.55 -4.15 3.43
N TYR A 59 -9.58 -4.51 2.65
CA TYR A 59 -10.95 -4.65 3.17
C TYR A 59 -11.01 -5.65 4.32
N GLN A 60 -10.32 -6.78 4.22
CA GLN A 60 -10.25 -7.79 5.28
C GLN A 60 -9.57 -7.23 6.53
N GLY A 61 -8.47 -6.48 6.41
CA GLY A 61 -7.78 -5.85 7.53
C GLY A 61 -8.68 -4.85 8.26
N PHE A 62 -9.34 -3.94 7.53
CA PHE A 62 -10.26 -2.98 8.14
C PHE A 62 -11.53 -3.62 8.69
N ALA A 63 -12.01 -4.73 8.12
CA ALA A 63 -13.11 -5.49 8.69
C ALA A 63 -12.73 -6.13 10.05
N LEU A 64 -11.51 -6.66 10.17
CA LEU A 64 -10.98 -7.15 11.45
C LEU A 64 -10.82 -6.02 12.47
N ALA A 65 -10.26 -4.88 12.06
CA ALA A 65 -10.13 -3.72 12.94
C ALA A 65 -11.49 -3.23 13.44
N ARG A 66 -12.48 -3.15 12.55
CA ARG A 66 -13.87 -2.81 12.89
C ARG A 66 -14.47 -3.80 13.90
N LEU A 67 -14.32 -5.10 13.67
CA LEU A 67 -14.81 -6.14 14.60
C LEU A 67 -14.20 -5.96 16.00
N ARG A 68 -12.90 -5.61 16.09
CA ARG A 68 -12.24 -5.34 17.38
C ARG A 68 -12.82 -4.13 18.08
N VAL A 69 -13.12 -3.06 17.35
CA VAL A 69 -13.78 -1.87 17.88
C VAL A 69 -15.20 -2.21 18.37
N GLU A 70 -16.01 -2.93 17.60
CA GLU A 70 -17.35 -3.36 17.97
C GLU A 70 -17.34 -4.21 19.26
N GLN A 71 -16.37 -5.12 19.41
CA GLN A 71 -16.18 -5.92 20.62
C GLN A 71 -15.83 -5.07 21.84
N ALA A 72 -14.93 -4.08 21.68
CA ALA A 72 -14.57 -3.18 22.77
C ALA A 72 -15.73 -2.27 23.20
N LEU A 73 -16.52 -1.77 22.25
CA LEU A 73 -17.73 -0.99 22.52
C LEU A 73 -18.79 -1.81 23.29
N ALA A 74 -19.05 -3.03 22.84
CA ALA A 74 -19.97 -3.94 23.53
C ALA A 74 -19.50 -4.30 24.95
N ALA A 75 -18.19 -4.54 25.13
CA ALA A 75 -17.63 -4.80 26.45
C ALA A 75 -17.72 -3.58 27.38
N ARG A 76 -17.57 -2.37 26.82
CA ARG A 76 -17.76 -1.10 27.55
C ARG A 76 -19.20 -0.93 27.99
N GLU A 77 -20.15 -1.11 27.08
CA GLU A 77 -21.59 -1.03 27.37
C GLU A 77 -22.01 -2.04 28.45
N ALA A 78 -21.48 -3.27 28.38
CA ALA A 78 -21.73 -4.32 29.36
C ALA A 78 -20.98 -4.11 30.70
N GLY A 79 -20.11 -3.10 30.82
CA GLY A 79 -19.30 -2.87 32.02
C GLY A 79 -18.19 -3.91 32.22
N THR A 80 -17.85 -4.69 31.22
CA THR A 80 -16.85 -5.79 31.29
C THR A 80 -15.47 -5.43 30.77
N LEU A 81 -15.30 -4.25 30.16
CA LEU A 81 -14.02 -3.83 29.57
C LEU A 81 -12.90 -3.66 30.62
N GLY A 82 -13.26 -3.31 31.87
CA GLY A 82 -12.29 -3.12 32.97
C GLY A 82 -11.39 -1.89 32.87
N ASP A 83 -11.57 -1.04 31.85
CA ASP A 83 -10.80 0.16 31.57
C ASP A 83 -11.73 1.33 31.23
N ALA A 84 -11.65 2.41 32.01
CA ALA A 84 -12.52 3.59 31.86
C ALA A 84 -11.95 4.65 30.89
N ARG A 85 -10.70 4.49 30.42
CA ARG A 85 -10.07 5.46 29.50
C ARG A 85 -10.80 5.51 28.16
N PRO A 86 -10.76 6.65 27.44
CA PRO A 86 -11.33 6.73 26.10
C PRO A 86 -10.76 5.64 25.19
N LEU A 87 -11.57 5.16 24.24
CA LEU A 87 -11.16 4.15 23.26
C LEU A 87 -10.32 4.79 22.15
N ALA A 88 -9.30 4.08 21.72
CA ALA A 88 -8.51 4.50 20.58
C ALA A 88 -8.03 3.31 19.71
N VAL A 89 -7.71 3.62 18.46
CA VAL A 89 -6.95 2.78 17.54
C VAL A 89 -5.72 3.57 17.11
N ILE A 90 -4.58 2.90 17.02
CA ILE A 90 -3.36 3.47 16.45
C ILE A 90 -3.20 2.91 15.04
N THR A 91 -3.00 3.77 14.06
CA THR A 91 -2.69 3.36 12.69
C THR A 91 -1.39 3.99 12.21
N ASP A 92 -0.59 3.22 11.48
CA ASP A 92 0.40 3.80 10.58
C ASP A 92 -0.28 4.52 9.41
N VAL A 93 0.47 5.26 8.62
CA VAL A 93 -0.06 6.09 7.52
C VAL A 93 0.30 5.50 6.16
N ASP A 94 1.61 5.46 5.83
CA ASP A 94 2.08 5.07 4.51
C ASP A 94 1.92 3.57 4.30
N GLU A 95 1.36 3.20 3.14
CA GLU A 95 1.04 1.80 2.80
C GLU A 95 0.07 1.12 3.77
N THR A 96 -0.49 1.88 4.72
CA THR A 96 -1.54 1.42 5.63
C THR A 96 -2.88 2.10 5.33
N VAL A 97 -3.01 3.40 5.58
CA VAL A 97 -4.23 4.17 5.25
C VAL A 97 -4.06 4.98 3.97
N LEU A 98 -2.84 5.34 3.60
CA LEU A 98 -2.48 5.99 2.34
C LEU A 98 -1.65 5.05 1.47
N LEU A 99 -1.99 4.94 0.19
CA LEU A 99 -1.23 4.19 -0.80
C LEU A 99 -0.46 5.13 -1.72
N SER A 100 0.83 4.88 -1.88
CA SER A 100 1.75 5.64 -2.71
C SER A 100 1.99 5.02 -4.10
N GLY A 101 1.00 4.35 -4.66
CA GLY A 101 1.15 3.64 -5.95
C GLY A 101 1.70 4.50 -7.09
N ALA A 102 1.39 5.81 -7.12
CA ALA A 102 1.91 6.74 -8.12
C ALA A 102 3.42 6.97 -7.96
N TYR A 103 3.93 7.08 -6.72
CA TYR A 103 5.37 7.15 -6.44
C TYR A 103 6.11 5.93 -7.01
N TRP A 104 5.64 4.73 -6.68
CA TRP A 104 6.27 3.49 -7.14
C TRP A 104 6.24 3.33 -8.66
N GLY A 105 5.15 3.76 -9.29
CA GLY A 105 5.05 3.80 -10.75
C GLY A 105 6.05 4.74 -11.38
N GLN A 106 6.22 5.94 -10.81
CA GLN A 106 7.21 6.92 -11.27
C GLN A 106 8.64 6.41 -11.04
N LEU A 107 8.94 5.85 -9.86
CA LEU A 107 10.26 5.29 -9.54
C LEU A 107 10.72 4.25 -10.59
N ILE A 108 9.81 3.34 -10.99
CA ILE A 108 10.12 2.37 -12.06
C ILE A 108 10.31 3.05 -13.41
N ALA A 109 9.46 4.01 -13.77
CA ALA A 109 9.58 4.74 -15.03
C ALA A 109 10.91 5.48 -15.15
N ASP A 110 11.45 5.94 -14.03
CA ASP A 110 12.75 6.60 -13.93
C ASP A 110 13.93 5.60 -13.78
N GLY A 111 13.66 4.29 -13.85
CA GLY A 111 14.66 3.22 -13.79
C GLY A 111 15.09 2.83 -12.37
N GLY A 112 14.41 3.32 -11.32
CA GLY A 112 14.68 2.95 -9.93
C GLY A 112 14.21 1.55 -9.61
N ASP A 113 14.97 0.83 -8.79
CA ASP A 113 14.69 -0.54 -8.37
C ASP A 113 14.82 -0.78 -6.85
N PHE A 114 15.05 0.30 -6.12
CA PHE A 114 15.01 0.38 -4.65
C PHE A 114 14.30 1.67 -4.25
N PHE A 115 13.79 1.74 -3.03
CA PHE A 115 13.26 2.98 -2.46
C PHE A 115 14.34 4.07 -2.51
N ASP A 116 13.93 5.30 -2.79
CA ASP A 116 14.82 6.46 -2.85
C ASP A 116 14.19 7.64 -2.11
N ASP A 117 14.81 8.02 -0.99
CA ASP A 117 14.36 9.10 -0.11
C ASP A 117 14.22 10.43 -0.84
N ALA A 118 15.18 10.78 -1.69
CA ALA A 118 15.17 12.08 -2.36
C ALA A 118 14.01 12.20 -3.33
N THR A 119 13.68 11.15 -4.07
CA THR A 119 12.52 11.11 -4.97
C THR A 119 11.21 11.04 -4.18
N TRP A 120 11.20 10.32 -3.06
CA TRP A 120 10.05 10.27 -2.14
C TRP A 120 9.74 11.66 -1.59
N ASP A 121 10.72 12.36 -1.03
CA ASP A 121 10.57 13.69 -0.45
C ASP A 121 10.08 14.71 -1.48
N ALA A 122 10.57 14.60 -2.72
CA ALA A 122 10.11 15.44 -3.83
C ALA A 122 8.66 15.10 -4.26
N TRP A 123 8.24 13.84 -4.11
CA TRP A 123 6.92 13.38 -4.54
C TRP A 123 5.83 13.66 -3.49
N VAL A 124 6.11 13.55 -2.20
CA VAL A 124 5.14 13.73 -1.09
C VAL A 124 4.30 15.01 -1.21
N PRO A 125 4.87 16.18 -1.57
CA PRO A 125 4.08 17.42 -1.73
C PRO A 125 3.08 17.38 -2.88
N SER A 126 3.15 16.41 -3.79
CA SER A 126 2.25 16.32 -4.95
C SER A 126 0.81 15.94 -4.59
N ASN A 127 0.56 15.47 -3.36
CA ASN A 127 -0.75 15.00 -2.88
C ASN A 127 -1.38 13.90 -3.75
N GLN A 128 -0.57 13.01 -4.34
CA GLN A 128 -1.04 11.92 -5.19
C GLN A 128 -1.31 10.62 -4.41
N PHE A 129 -1.28 10.66 -3.09
CA PHE A 129 -1.73 9.53 -2.27
C PHE A 129 -3.21 9.25 -2.49
N VAL A 130 -3.56 7.97 -2.42
CA VAL A 130 -4.96 7.53 -2.42
C VAL A 130 -5.25 6.79 -1.13
N ALA A 131 -6.47 6.94 -0.60
CA ALA A 131 -6.89 6.15 0.55
C ALA A 131 -6.88 4.66 0.21
N SER A 132 -6.36 3.84 1.11
CA SER A 132 -6.44 2.39 0.95
C SER A 132 -7.89 1.90 1.05
N PRO A 133 -8.25 0.79 0.38
CA PRO A 133 -9.62 0.30 0.35
C PRO A 133 -10.19 0.00 1.75
N GLY A 134 -11.28 0.66 2.13
CA GLY A 134 -11.92 0.52 3.43
C GLY A 134 -11.41 1.45 4.53
N ALA A 135 -10.30 2.17 4.32
CA ALA A 135 -9.68 3.01 5.35
C ALA A 135 -10.57 4.20 5.75
N ARG A 136 -11.16 4.90 4.79
CA ARG A 136 -12.04 6.04 5.08
C ARG A 136 -13.31 5.63 5.79
N GLU A 137 -13.90 4.53 5.36
CA GLU A 137 -15.09 3.94 5.98
C GLU A 137 -14.79 3.51 7.42
N PHE A 138 -13.61 2.95 7.67
CA PHE A 138 -13.16 2.62 9.02
C PHE A 138 -12.93 3.86 9.88
N ALA A 139 -12.28 4.90 9.34
CA ALA A 139 -12.06 6.16 10.04
C ALA A 139 -13.40 6.84 10.43
N ALA A 140 -14.33 6.91 9.48
CA ALA A 140 -15.68 7.42 9.74
C ALA A 140 -16.46 6.58 10.78
N PHE A 141 -16.30 5.26 10.76
CA PHE A 141 -16.88 4.37 11.76
C PHE A 141 -16.29 4.63 13.16
N CYS A 142 -14.97 4.81 13.30
CA CYS A 142 -14.36 5.17 14.57
C CYS A 142 -14.92 6.49 15.11
N GLU A 143 -14.97 7.53 14.26
CA GLU A 143 -15.49 8.84 14.65
C GLU A 143 -16.94 8.78 15.09
N ALA A 144 -17.82 8.07 14.36
CA ALA A 144 -19.23 7.91 14.70
C ALA A 144 -19.46 7.16 16.02
N ASN A 145 -18.48 6.43 16.53
CA ASN A 145 -18.53 5.67 17.77
C ASN A 145 -17.60 6.25 18.87
N GLU A 146 -17.15 7.50 18.73
CA GLU A 146 -16.29 8.19 19.70
C GLU A 146 -14.98 7.42 20.00
N VAL A 147 -14.47 6.69 19.02
CA VAL A 147 -13.16 6.01 19.08
C VAL A 147 -12.12 6.87 18.39
N THR A 148 -11.10 7.31 19.12
CA THR A 148 -10.05 8.15 18.56
C THR A 148 -9.13 7.34 17.65
N LEU A 149 -8.98 7.76 16.41
CA LEU A 149 -8.01 7.19 15.47
C LEU A 149 -6.73 8.05 15.47
N PHE A 150 -5.63 7.50 15.99
CA PHE A 150 -4.32 8.13 15.96
C PHE A 150 -3.54 7.67 14.74
N PHE A 151 -3.06 8.63 13.95
CA PHE A 151 -2.16 8.43 12.82
C PHE A 151 -0.71 8.62 13.31
N VAL A 152 0.13 7.59 13.19
CA VAL A 152 1.51 7.60 13.69
C VAL A 152 2.45 7.18 12.55
N THR A 153 3.18 8.12 11.98
CA THR A 153 4.02 7.90 10.79
C THR A 153 5.45 8.36 10.99
N ASN A 154 6.36 7.79 10.22
CA ASN A 154 7.73 8.21 10.08
C ASN A 154 7.92 8.89 8.73
N ARG A 155 8.24 10.16 8.73
CA ARG A 155 8.55 10.95 7.53
C ARG A 155 9.49 12.10 7.91
N ASP A 156 10.36 12.51 6.98
CA ASP A 156 11.18 13.71 7.15
C ASP A 156 11.33 14.50 5.85
N GLN A 157 10.41 15.40 5.58
CA GLN A 157 10.48 16.39 4.51
C GLN A 157 10.85 17.78 5.07
N GLY A 158 11.74 17.78 6.08
CA GLY A 158 12.17 19.00 6.73
C GLY A 158 11.09 19.62 7.64
N GLU A 159 11.06 20.96 7.74
CA GLU A 159 10.14 21.66 8.64
C GLU A 159 8.66 21.49 8.28
N ALA A 160 8.36 21.25 7.02
CA ALA A 160 6.98 21.10 6.51
C ALA A 160 6.42 19.67 6.67
N THR A 161 7.17 18.72 7.26
CA THR A 161 6.78 17.30 7.32
C THR A 161 5.41 17.08 7.94
N PHE A 162 5.11 17.77 9.05
CA PHE A 162 3.83 17.63 9.74
C PHE A 162 2.66 18.11 8.90
N GLU A 163 2.79 19.30 8.30
CA GLU A 163 1.78 19.91 7.44
C GLU A 163 1.55 19.09 6.17
N LEU A 164 2.61 18.53 5.59
CA LEU A 164 2.53 17.64 4.44
C LEU A 164 1.81 16.34 4.80
N ALA A 165 2.14 15.72 5.91
CA ALA A 165 1.49 14.49 6.36
C ALA A 165 -0.01 14.70 6.62
N LEU A 166 -0.36 15.80 7.32
CA LEU A 166 -1.76 16.17 7.55
C LEU A 166 -2.48 16.48 6.24
N GLY A 167 -1.86 17.25 5.37
CA GLY A 167 -2.42 17.63 4.06
C GLY A 167 -2.65 16.43 3.16
N ASN A 168 -1.73 15.46 3.13
CA ASN A 168 -1.91 14.22 2.35
C ASN A 168 -3.09 13.39 2.86
N LEU A 169 -3.26 13.25 4.18
CA LEU A 169 -4.43 12.56 4.76
C LEU A 169 -5.73 13.25 4.36
N GLN A 170 -5.80 14.58 4.51
CA GLN A 170 -6.98 15.36 4.16
C GLN A 170 -7.28 15.32 2.65
N ALA A 171 -6.25 15.43 1.80
CA ALA A 171 -6.40 15.33 0.35
C ALA A 171 -6.91 13.95 -0.09
N ALA A 172 -6.54 12.89 0.64
CA ALA A 172 -7.04 11.53 0.42
C ALA A 172 -8.45 11.28 0.98
N GLY A 173 -9.08 12.29 1.63
CA GLY A 173 -10.44 12.26 2.13
C GLY A 173 -10.58 11.73 3.56
N PHE A 174 -9.58 11.91 4.39
CA PHE A 174 -9.68 11.69 5.84
C PHE A 174 -10.08 13.00 6.53
N ASP A 175 -11.36 13.34 6.48
CA ASP A 175 -11.90 14.60 7.04
C ASP A 175 -11.72 14.68 8.56
N ASN A 176 -11.58 13.52 9.22
CA ASN A 176 -11.32 13.38 10.66
C ASN A 176 -9.83 13.41 11.02
N ALA A 177 -8.92 13.50 10.05
CA ALA A 177 -7.50 13.71 10.33
C ALA A 177 -7.27 15.11 10.89
N ARG A 178 -6.94 15.17 12.19
CA ARG A 178 -6.70 16.41 12.94
C ARG A 178 -5.27 16.44 13.48
N ALA A 179 -4.77 17.65 13.70
CA ALA A 179 -3.42 17.85 14.19
C ALA A 179 -3.15 17.16 15.54
N ASP A 180 -4.14 17.12 16.44
CA ASP A 180 -4.05 16.48 17.75
C ASP A 180 -4.10 14.94 17.69
N HIS A 181 -4.51 14.35 16.57
CA HIS A 181 -4.52 12.91 16.33
C HIS A 181 -3.35 12.43 15.46
N LEU A 182 -2.55 13.34 14.91
CA LEU A 182 -1.38 13.00 14.09
C LEU A 182 -0.10 13.06 14.91
N ARG A 183 0.75 12.07 14.75
CA ARG A 183 2.10 11.98 15.31
C ARG A 183 3.07 11.68 14.18
N VAL A 184 3.98 12.60 13.92
CA VAL A 184 5.03 12.47 12.90
C VAL A 184 6.37 12.36 13.59
N LEU A 185 7.09 11.27 13.31
CA LEU A 185 8.44 11.05 13.82
C LEU A 185 9.43 11.33 12.68
N ARG A 186 10.30 12.31 12.85
CA ARG A 186 11.30 12.70 11.86
C ARG A 186 12.65 12.03 12.05
N ASP A 187 13.13 12.00 13.30
CA ASP A 187 14.50 11.60 13.62
C ASP A 187 14.62 10.10 13.96
N THR A 188 13.52 9.36 13.99
CA THR A 188 13.51 7.96 14.41
C THR A 188 12.33 7.18 13.83
N SER A 189 12.59 5.93 13.47
CA SER A 189 11.53 4.96 13.13
C SER A 189 10.96 4.24 14.36
N ASN A 190 11.36 4.61 15.58
CA ASN A 190 10.85 4.00 16.80
C ASN A 190 9.57 4.67 17.29
N LYS A 191 8.44 4.04 17.02
CA LYS A 191 7.10 4.53 17.42
C LYS A 191 6.75 4.25 18.89
N GLU A 192 7.54 3.46 19.63
CA GLU A 192 7.16 2.96 20.98
C GLU A 192 6.89 4.07 21.98
N ALA A 193 7.71 5.13 22.02
CA ALA A 193 7.51 6.22 22.98
C ALA A 193 6.16 6.94 22.75
N VAL A 194 5.83 7.22 21.49
CA VAL A 194 4.57 7.86 21.12
C VAL A 194 3.39 6.93 21.38
N GLN A 195 3.51 5.65 21.03
CA GLN A 195 2.48 4.66 21.31
C GLN A 195 2.26 4.45 22.81
N ALA A 196 3.33 4.44 23.61
CA ALA A 196 3.23 4.35 25.07
C ALA A 196 2.48 5.56 25.65
N GLN A 197 2.75 6.77 25.14
CA GLN A 197 2.00 7.97 25.55
C GLN A 197 0.52 7.85 25.21
N ILE A 198 0.18 7.42 24.00
CA ILE A 198 -1.23 7.19 23.60
C ILE A 198 -1.87 6.13 24.51
N ARG A 199 -1.16 5.03 24.79
CA ARG A 199 -1.63 3.96 25.67
C ARG A 199 -1.75 4.38 27.14
N SER A 200 -1.08 5.44 27.61
CA SER A 200 -1.30 5.97 28.96
C SER A 200 -2.65 6.68 29.09
N ASP A 201 -3.08 7.35 28.06
CA ASP A 201 -4.25 8.23 28.07
C ASP A 201 -5.51 7.53 27.52
N TYR A 202 -5.34 6.51 26.66
CA TYR A 202 -6.40 5.80 25.96
C TYR A 202 -6.31 4.28 26.15
N HIS A 203 -7.48 3.62 26.13
CA HIS A 203 -7.55 2.19 25.94
C HIS A 203 -7.39 1.88 24.44
N VAL A 204 -6.18 1.50 24.03
CA VAL A 204 -5.88 1.18 22.63
C VAL A 204 -6.38 -0.22 22.29
N ILE A 205 -7.39 -0.30 21.42
CA ILE A 205 -8.08 -1.53 21.02
C ILE A 205 -7.21 -2.37 20.08
N ALA A 206 -6.60 -1.72 19.09
CA ALA A 206 -5.75 -2.36 18.08
C ALA A 206 -4.73 -1.38 17.53
N SER A 207 -3.65 -1.92 16.96
CA SER A 207 -2.68 -1.19 16.15
C SER A 207 -2.71 -1.73 14.73
N LEU A 208 -2.71 -0.83 13.74
CA LEU A 208 -2.78 -1.09 12.31
C LEU A 208 -1.47 -0.65 11.66
N GLY A 209 -0.91 -1.46 10.76
CA GLY A 209 0.32 -1.14 10.05
C GLY A 209 0.61 -2.15 8.95
N ASP A 210 1.47 -1.77 8.00
CA ASP A 210 1.97 -2.65 6.94
C ASP A 210 3.29 -3.33 7.34
N ASN A 211 3.88 -2.86 8.44
CA ASN A 211 5.18 -3.31 8.91
C ASN A 211 5.12 -3.76 10.38
N LEU A 212 5.79 -4.86 10.73
CA LEU A 212 5.80 -5.35 12.11
C LEU A 212 6.37 -4.32 13.11
N ASN A 213 7.23 -3.42 12.66
CA ASN A 213 7.77 -2.33 13.46
C ASN A 213 6.73 -1.29 13.88
N ASP A 214 5.59 -1.23 13.20
CA ASP A 214 4.45 -0.40 13.61
C ASP A 214 3.81 -0.89 14.91
N PHE A 215 4.03 -2.14 15.26
CA PHE A 215 3.48 -2.76 16.46
C PHE A 215 4.45 -2.74 17.63
N ALA A 216 5.74 -3.08 17.37
CA ALA A 216 6.77 -3.12 18.42
C ALA A 216 8.18 -3.02 17.82
N ARG A 217 9.04 -2.28 18.51
CA ARG A 217 10.45 -2.08 18.10
C ARG A 217 11.25 -3.38 18.08
N ARG A 218 10.85 -4.40 18.83
CA ARG A 218 11.55 -5.69 18.87
C ARG A 218 11.69 -6.36 17.50
N TYR A 219 10.84 -6.01 16.53
CA TYR A 219 10.92 -6.52 15.15
C TYR A 219 11.97 -5.80 14.29
N TYR A 220 12.64 -4.77 14.82
CA TYR A 220 13.67 -4.01 14.10
C TYR A 220 15.03 -4.73 14.16
N VAL A 221 15.08 -5.91 13.59
CA VAL A 221 16.25 -6.80 13.56
C VAL A 221 16.82 -6.91 12.15
N THR A 222 18.06 -7.40 12.06
CA THR A 222 18.85 -7.51 10.82
C THR A 222 19.01 -8.98 10.38
N ASP A 223 18.11 -9.85 10.80
CA ASP A 223 18.12 -11.28 10.48
C ASP A 223 16.69 -11.77 10.25
N VAL A 224 16.49 -12.47 9.12
CA VAL A 224 15.17 -12.92 8.68
C VAL A 224 14.60 -13.97 9.63
N ALA A 225 15.41 -14.97 10.05
CA ALA A 225 14.95 -16.03 10.90
C ALA A 225 14.63 -15.51 12.33
N ALA A 226 15.44 -14.56 12.85
CA ALA A 226 15.16 -13.91 14.11
C ALA A 226 13.84 -13.10 14.06
N ARG A 227 13.58 -12.38 12.94
CA ARG A 227 12.32 -11.64 12.74
C ARG A 227 11.11 -12.56 12.68
N GLU A 228 11.25 -13.69 11.98
CA GLU A 228 10.21 -14.71 11.90
C GLU A 228 9.92 -15.36 13.26
N ALA A 229 10.95 -15.70 14.03
CA ALA A 229 10.79 -16.25 15.37
C ALA A 229 10.02 -15.28 16.30
N LEU A 230 10.34 -13.98 16.28
CA LEU A 230 9.63 -12.95 17.03
C LEU A 230 8.16 -12.84 16.60
N MET A 231 7.87 -12.93 15.31
CA MET A 231 6.51 -12.94 14.79
C MET A 231 5.74 -14.17 15.31
N HIS A 232 6.35 -15.34 15.32
CA HIS A 232 5.73 -16.56 15.86
C HIS A 232 5.42 -16.48 17.36
N GLU A 233 6.28 -15.83 18.15
CA GLU A 233 6.00 -15.57 19.58
C GLU A 233 4.74 -14.74 19.79
N ASP A 234 4.47 -13.78 18.88
CA ASP A 234 3.31 -12.89 18.91
C ASP A 234 2.14 -13.38 18.05
N ALA A 235 2.16 -14.61 17.54
CA ALA A 235 1.20 -15.11 16.55
C ALA A 235 -0.27 -14.89 16.96
N ALA A 236 -0.60 -15.03 18.26
CA ALA A 236 -1.96 -14.84 18.78
C ALA A 236 -2.43 -13.36 18.75
N ARG A 237 -1.53 -12.41 18.55
CA ARG A 237 -1.84 -10.97 18.49
C ARG A 237 -2.24 -10.52 17.09
N PHE A 238 -1.83 -11.25 16.04
CA PHE A 238 -2.18 -10.92 14.68
C PHE A 238 -3.65 -11.24 14.39
N GLY A 239 -4.36 -10.28 13.81
CA GLY A 239 -5.81 -10.34 13.66
C GLY A 239 -6.61 -9.95 14.91
N THR A 240 -5.93 -9.64 16.02
CA THR A 240 -6.53 -9.12 17.26
C THR A 240 -5.97 -7.76 17.63
N ASP A 241 -4.83 -7.71 18.32
CA ASP A 241 -4.15 -6.45 18.70
C ASP A 241 -3.40 -5.82 17.53
N TYR A 242 -2.90 -6.64 16.61
CA TYR A 242 -2.09 -6.26 15.45
C TYR A 242 -2.82 -6.62 14.17
N ILE A 243 -3.13 -5.64 13.35
CA ILE A 243 -3.76 -5.80 12.04
C ILE A 243 -2.73 -5.40 10.98
N VAL A 244 -2.20 -6.39 10.26
CA VAL A 244 -1.15 -6.22 9.24
C VAL A 244 -1.77 -6.03 7.88
N PHE A 245 -1.27 -5.04 7.13
CA PHE A 245 -1.62 -4.79 5.73
C PHE A 245 -0.48 -5.23 4.79
N PRO A 246 -0.79 -5.59 3.54
CA PRO A 246 0.23 -6.10 2.63
C PRO A 246 1.09 -4.97 2.06
N ASN A 247 2.40 -5.04 2.24
CA ASN A 247 3.37 -4.17 1.55
C ASN A 247 4.55 -4.99 1.02
N PRO A 248 4.55 -5.35 -0.28
CA PRO A 248 5.64 -6.10 -0.88
C PRO A 248 6.76 -5.21 -1.45
N THR A 249 6.64 -3.88 -1.35
CA THR A 249 7.57 -2.95 -2.00
C THR A 249 8.57 -2.32 -1.05
N ASP A 250 8.16 -2.10 0.20
CA ASP A 250 8.93 -1.34 1.17
C ASP A 250 8.70 -1.85 2.60
N GLY A 251 9.50 -1.34 3.53
CA GLY A 251 9.37 -1.60 4.97
C GLY A 251 10.57 -2.28 5.61
N HIS A 252 10.57 -2.35 6.93
CA HIS A 252 11.71 -2.88 7.68
C HIS A 252 11.92 -4.41 7.56
N TRP A 253 11.10 -5.13 6.81
CA TRP A 253 11.42 -6.49 6.39
C TRP A 253 12.65 -6.51 5.46
N ILE A 254 12.87 -5.43 4.71
CA ILE A 254 14.07 -5.19 3.90
C ILE A 254 15.31 -5.16 4.80
N ARG A 255 15.24 -4.51 5.96
CA ARG A 255 16.32 -4.48 6.95
C ARG A 255 16.77 -5.86 7.39
N ALA A 256 15.88 -6.82 7.52
CA ALA A 256 16.22 -8.19 7.88
C ALA A 256 17.06 -8.89 6.81
N ILE A 257 16.94 -8.47 5.55
CA ILE A 257 17.71 -9.01 4.41
C ILE A 257 19.05 -8.28 4.26
N PHE A 258 19.05 -6.95 4.34
CA PHE A 258 20.21 -6.12 3.97
C PHE A 258 21.02 -5.60 5.15
N GLY A 259 20.51 -5.68 6.38
CA GLY A 259 21.10 -5.04 7.55
C GLY A 259 20.73 -3.56 7.71
N GLU A 260 20.12 -2.95 6.68
CA GLU A 260 19.66 -1.57 6.62
C GLU A 260 18.29 -1.47 5.97
N SER A 261 17.52 -0.42 6.27
CA SER A 261 16.14 -0.28 5.78
C SER A 261 16.05 0.26 4.35
N GLU A 262 17.07 0.96 3.91
CA GLU A 262 17.14 1.66 2.61
C GLU A 262 18.45 1.30 1.90
N PRO A 263 18.56 0.07 1.36
CA PRO A 263 19.76 -0.39 0.69
C PRO A 263 19.96 0.38 -0.61
N ALA A 264 21.22 0.84 -0.83
CA ALA A 264 21.57 1.53 -2.06
C ALA A 264 21.39 0.62 -3.29
N PRO A 265 21.04 1.17 -4.47
CA PRO A 265 20.78 0.41 -5.72
C PRO A 265 22.06 -0.10 -6.39
N THR A 266 22.82 -0.96 -5.69
CA THR A 266 24.07 -1.56 -6.15
C THR A 266 23.86 -2.97 -6.67
N ASP A 267 24.75 -3.45 -7.55
CA ASP A 267 24.72 -4.83 -8.03
C ASP A 267 24.91 -5.84 -6.90
N ALA A 268 25.67 -5.49 -5.85
CA ALA A 268 25.82 -6.31 -4.66
C ALA A 268 24.48 -6.50 -3.94
N ASN A 269 23.70 -5.42 -3.76
CA ASN A 269 22.37 -5.49 -3.13
C ASN A 269 21.36 -6.23 -4.03
N ARG A 270 21.42 -6.08 -5.36
CA ARG A 270 20.60 -6.88 -6.28
C ARG A 270 20.88 -8.38 -6.17
N LEU A 271 22.16 -8.76 -5.97
CA LEU A 271 22.54 -10.16 -5.72
C LEU A 271 22.04 -10.68 -4.37
N ILE A 272 22.10 -9.87 -3.31
CA ILE A 272 21.54 -10.21 -1.99
C ILE A 272 20.02 -10.44 -2.10
N LEU A 273 19.30 -9.51 -2.75
CA LEU A 273 17.83 -9.65 -2.96
C LEU A 273 17.50 -10.92 -3.75
N ARG A 274 18.29 -11.21 -4.80
CA ARG A 274 18.14 -12.45 -5.56
C ARG A 274 18.40 -13.69 -4.72
N GLY A 275 19.39 -13.66 -3.83
CA GLY A 275 19.68 -14.72 -2.87
C GLY A 275 18.49 -14.98 -1.95
N ALA A 276 17.94 -13.92 -1.35
CA ALA A 276 16.75 -13.99 -0.50
C ALA A 276 15.54 -14.57 -1.25
N ALA A 277 15.30 -14.15 -2.49
CA ALA A 277 14.23 -14.67 -3.34
C ALA A 277 14.40 -16.17 -3.70
N LEU A 278 15.63 -16.69 -3.64
CA LEU A 278 15.96 -18.11 -3.85
C LEU A 278 15.97 -18.92 -2.55
N GLY A 279 15.68 -18.30 -1.40
CA GLY A 279 15.72 -18.95 -0.09
C GLY A 279 17.14 -19.27 0.40
N ARG A 280 18.11 -18.42 0.04
CA ARG A 280 19.55 -18.63 0.36
C ARG A 280 20.09 -17.51 1.24
#